data_9d24a744e98c085741fb662dcad53ef3
#
_entry.id   9d24a744e98c085741fb662dcad53ef3
#
_cell.length_a   1.000
_cell.length_b   1.000
_cell.length_c   1.000
_cell.angle_alpha   90.00
_cell.angle_beta   90.00
_cell.angle_gamma   90.00
#
_symmetry.space_group_name_H-M   'P 1'
#
loop_
_entity.id
_entity.type
_entity.pdbx_description
1 polymer ?
#
loop_
_entity_poly.entity_id
_entity_poly.type
_entity_poly.pdbx_seq_one_letter_code
_entity_poly.pdbx_strand_id
1 'polypeptide(L)'
;MPTIKRKVFTLGCLLTLASAPFVQTVAQTGQYVYDVQDGEADIFGQLRYEKNVNGTGFVKFNTANPNTHKWVRDYGYKAGVTPITTAGTYVGNEYYAYETTLYENTLMPRAISVVDVNTGEYTAKREIVNSTTEAPLILDEMTYDPKTNRIFALHYDTSANKSYLYEIDRTTLELSLVATLNNVLFYTLAADNGSLYAVRKGGMKSYLSKIEISSINKTAKTCEYKDLGSTNVYLGDYSQTMEFDKTTHRLWWMAQTSDGNAYLVELDPKTGATLKKEFMDNEMQLLGMGIPYQYVADGAPSYPRGFKAVADAKGALSAQLSWTTPSVNYLGAALTGFTGTKVYRNNQLVYTSTETTQGKAVAWTDKPATDGYYIYKVV
;
A
#
# COMPACT_ATOMS: atom_id res chain seq x y z
N MET A 1 18.51 -38.75 42.95
CA MET A 1 17.82 -38.80 41.65
C MET A 1 18.00 -37.45 41.00
N PRO A 2 18.73 -37.28 39.92
CA PRO A 2 18.87 -36.01 39.24
C PRO A 2 17.63 -35.74 38.40
N THR A 3 16.98 -34.62 38.63
CA THR A 3 15.81 -34.14 37.92
C THR A 3 16.28 -33.73 36.49
N ILE A 4 15.92 -34.52 35.51
CA ILE A 4 16.13 -34.16 34.09
C ILE A 4 15.16 -33.00 33.77
N LYS A 5 15.67 -31.78 33.72
CA LYS A 5 14.96 -30.66 33.15
C LYS A 5 14.85 -30.93 31.65
N ARG A 6 13.66 -31.32 31.19
CA ARG A 6 13.35 -31.36 29.76
C ARG A 6 13.48 -29.93 29.21
N LYS A 7 14.53 -29.70 28.45
CA LYS A 7 14.61 -28.49 27.62
C LYS A 7 13.59 -28.64 26.50
N VAL A 8 12.50 -27.94 26.58
CA VAL A 8 11.52 -27.86 25.51
C VAL A 8 12.10 -26.90 24.48
N PHE A 9 12.55 -27.43 23.36
CA PHE A 9 12.88 -26.65 22.19
C PHE A 9 11.55 -26.24 21.54
N THR A 10 11.07 -25.04 21.84
CA THR A 10 9.92 -24.50 21.14
C THR A 10 10.43 -23.81 19.89
N LEU A 11 10.49 -24.56 18.80
CA LEU A 11 10.72 -24.02 17.49
C LEU A 11 9.38 -23.43 17.03
N GLY A 12 9.18 -22.16 17.26
CA GLY A 12 8.08 -21.45 16.66
C GLY A 12 8.44 -21.20 15.19
N CYS A 13 7.82 -21.92 14.27
CA CYS A 13 7.64 -21.43 12.93
C CYS A 13 6.57 -20.32 13.04
N LEU A 14 6.93 -19.21 13.66
CA LEU A 14 6.15 -18.01 13.51
C LEU A 14 6.57 -17.49 12.15
N LEU A 15 5.67 -17.50 11.21
CA LEU A 15 5.60 -16.43 10.23
C LEU A 15 5.42 -15.15 11.06
N THR A 16 6.49 -14.65 11.66
CA THR A 16 6.43 -13.32 12.21
C THR A 16 6.35 -12.41 11.02
N LEU A 17 5.21 -11.89 10.88
CA LEU A 17 4.94 -10.58 10.35
C LEU A 17 5.90 -9.58 10.99
N ALA A 18 7.17 -9.62 10.61
CA ALA A 18 8.00 -8.45 10.68
C ALA A 18 7.43 -7.55 9.60
N SER A 19 6.43 -6.76 9.94
CA SER A 19 5.92 -5.56 9.25
C SER A 19 5.94 -5.51 7.71
N ALA A 20 6.01 -6.66 7.03
CA ALA A 20 5.71 -6.80 5.62
C ALA A 20 4.80 -8.02 5.48
N PRO A 21 3.62 -7.88 4.86
CA PRO A 21 2.74 -9.02 4.63
C PRO A 21 3.49 -10.05 3.80
N PHE A 22 3.63 -11.26 4.33
CA PHE A 22 4.09 -12.39 3.56
C PHE A 22 2.92 -12.89 2.73
N VAL A 23 2.93 -12.57 1.46
CA VAL A 23 1.98 -13.13 0.53
C VAL A 23 2.49 -14.50 0.09
N GLN A 24 1.85 -15.57 0.53
CA GLN A 24 1.97 -16.85 -0.14
C GLN A 24 1.17 -16.78 -1.45
N THR A 25 1.84 -16.45 -2.53
CA THR A 25 1.22 -16.60 -3.84
C THR A 25 1.24 -18.05 -4.25
N VAL A 26 0.08 -18.66 -4.35
CA VAL A 26 -0.10 -19.94 -5.01
C VAL A 26 -0.33 -19.64 -6.49
N ALA A 27 0.71 -19.73 -7.30
CA ALA A 27 0.54 -19.62 -8.75
C ALA A 27 -0.16 -20.88 -9.26
N GLN A 28 -1.38 -20.73 -9.69
CA GLN A 28 -2.06 -21.69 -10.55
C GLN A 28 -2.25 -21.06 -11.92
N THR A 29 -1.64 -21.66 -12.96
CA THR A 29 -1.94 -21.41 -14.38
C THR A 29 -2.08 -19.93 -14.76
N GLY A 30 -1.06 -19.13 -14.46
CA GLY A 30 -1.02 -17.71 -14.88
C GLY A 30 -1.99 -16.78 -14.15
N GLN A 31 -2.65 -17.23 -13.12
CA GLN A 31 -3.45 -16.41 -12.20
C GLN A 31 -2.80 -16.38 -10.83
N TYR A 32 -2.73 -15.18 -10.26
CA TYR A 32 -2.40 -15.02 -8.85
C TYR A 32 -3.52 -15.58 -8.01
N VAL A 33 -3.20 -16.50 -7.13
CA VAL A 33 -4.06 -16.84 -6.00
C VAL A 33 -3.38 -16.27 -4.78
N TYR A 34 -3.95 -15.21 -4.24
CA TYR A 34 -3.55 -14.67 -2.95
C TYR A 34 -4.11 -15.57 -1.87
N ASP A 35 -3.28 -15.99 -0.94
CA ASP A 35 -3.80 -16.51 0.31
C ASP A 35 -4.36 -15.31 1.09
N VAL A 36 -5.67 -15.27 1.25
CA VAL A 36 -6.39 -14.17 1.89
C VAL A 36 -5.93 -13.94 3.34
N GLN A 37 -5.36 -14.96 3.97
CA GLN A 37 -4.83 -14.85 5.34
C GLN A 37 -3.51 -14.10 5.40
N ASP A 38 -2.72 -14.12 4.32
CA ASP A 38 -1.44 -13.44 4.24
C ASP A 38 -1.54 -12.07 3.53
N GLY A 39 -2.72 -11.68 3.09
CA GLY A 39 -2.97 -10.44 2.37
C GLY A 39 -3.33 -9.25 3.26
N GLU A 40 -2.99 -9.30 4.53
CA GLU A 40 -3.24 -8.19 5.46
C GLU A 40 -2.23 -7.07 5.24
N ALA A 41 -2.73 -5.87 5.02
CA ALA A 41 -1.91 -4.69 4.87
C ALA A 41 -2.18 -3.68 5.99
N ASP A 42 -1.12 -3.05 6.47
CA ASP A 42 -1.23 -1.87 7.32
C ASP A 42 -1.54 -0.65 6.45
N ILE A 43 -2.57 0.07 6.79
CA ILE A 43 -2.99 1.32 6.15
C ILE A 43 -2.68 2.48 7.08
N PHE A 44 -2.08 3.52 6.53
CA PHE A 44 -1.83 4.80 7.18
C PHE A 44 -2.56 5.92 6.46
N GLY A 45 -2.90 6.98 7.16
CA GLY A 45 -3.49 8.16 6.59
C GLY A 45 -3.93 9.13 7.66
N GLN A 46 -4.44 10.27 7.24
CA GLN A 46 -5.03 11.22 8.16
C GLN A 46 -6.54 10.99 8.27
N LEU A 47 -6.99 10.69 9.46
CA LEU A 47 -8.41 10.57 9.77
C LEU A 47 -8.99 11.93 10.12
N ARG A 48 -10.16 12.20 9.57
CA ARG A 48 -10.98 13.37 9.83
C ARG A 48 -12.45 12.94 9.92
N TYR A 49 -13.20 13.58 10.81
CA TYR A 49 -14.66 13.49 10.83
C TYR A 49 -15.28 14.76 10.27
N GLU A 50 -16.29 14.65 9.43
CA GLU A 50 -16.92 15.79 8.75
C GLU A 50 -17.43 16.85 9.74
N LYS A 51 -18.11 16.40 10.79
CA LYS A 51 -18.71 17.29 11.81
C LYS A 51 -17.83 17.51 13.03
N ASN A 52 -16.74 16.78 13.17
CA ASN A 52 -15.86 16.86 14.34
C ASN A 52 -14.40 17.02 13.93
N VAL A 53 -14.01 18.23 13.61
CA VAL A 53 -12.61 18.55 13.30
C VAL A 53 -11.66 18.36 14.50
N ASN A 54 -12.16 18.25 15.72
CA ASN A 54 -11.31 17.96 16.89
C ASN A 54 -10.79 16.51 16.92
N GLY A 55 -11.36 15.63 16.11
CA GLY A 55 -10.86 14.27 15.91
C GLY A 55 -9.94 14.11 14.70
N THR A 56 -9.07 15.08 14.44
CA THR A 56 -8.14 15.06 13.30
C THR A 56 -6.77 14.55 13.71
N GLY A 57 -6.31 13.48 13.10
CA GLY A 57 -4.99 12.94 13.41
C GLY A 57 -4.51 11.86 12.46
N PHE A 58 -3.25 11.48 12.60
CA PHE A 58 -2.65 10.41 11.82
C PHE A 58 -2.98 9.07 12.45
N VAL A 59 -3.50 8.16 11.65
CA VAL A 59 -3.96 6.85 12.12
C VAL A 59 -3.29 5.71 11.36
N LYS A 60 -3.34 4.56 12.02
CA LYS A 60 -2.98 3.27 11.47
C LYS A 60 -4.11 2.28 11.72
N PHE A 61 -4.42 1.45 10.74
CA PHE A 61 -5.28 0.27 10.89
C PHE A 61 -4.85 -0.84 9.93
N ASN A 62 -5.41 -2.03 10.10
CA ASN A 62 -5.09 -3.19 9.28
C ASN A 62 -6.32 -3.62 8.47
N THR A 63 -6.13 -4.07 7.24
CA THR A 63 -7.22 -4.50 6.33
C THR A 63 -8.01 -5.70 6.84
N ALA A 64 -7.45 -6.51 7.75
CA ALA A 64 -8.18 -7.60 8.40
C ALA A 64 -9.18 -7.12 9.46
N ASN A 65 -8.83 -6.02 10.16
CA ASN A 65 -9.66 -5.46 11.21
C ASN A 65 -9.76 -3.92 11.06
N PRO A 66 -10.34 -3.42 9.97
CA PRO A 66 -10.29 -2.02 9.62
C PRO A 66 -10.98 -1.11 10.65
N ASN A 67 -11.98 -1.62 11.38
CA ASN A 67 -12.71 -0.88 12.41
C ASN A 67 -11.90 -0.61 13.69
N THR A 68 -10.69 -1.13 13.80
CA THR A 68 -9.81 -0.95 14.96
C THR A 68 -8.64 -0.03 14.61
N HIS A 69 -8.94 1.17 14.14
CA HIS A 69 -7.88 2.16 13.91
C HIS A 69 -7.23 2.60 15.21
N LYS A 70 -5.93 2.85 15.14
CA LYS A 70 -5.12 3.37 16.25
C LYS A 70 -4.61 4.75 15.87
N TRP A 71 -4.76 5.70 16.78
CA TRP A 71 -4.11 6.98 16.67
C TRP A 71 -2.60 6.80 16.79
N VAL A 72 -1.86 7.16 15.75
CA VAL A 72 -0.42 7.38 15.83
C VAL A 72 -0.19 8.72 16.49
N ARG A 73 -0.97 9.72 16.07
CA ARG A 73 -0.97 11.05 16.68
C ARG A 73 -2.33 11.72 16.50
N ASP A 74 -2.91 12.18 17.58
CA ASP A 74 -4.02 13.12 17.56
C ASP A 74 -3.42 14.54 17.53
N TYR A 75 -3.73 15.28 16.47
CA TYR A 75 -3.22 16.66 16.35
C TYR A 75 -4.09 17.67 17.10
N GLY A 76 -5.33 17.30 17.45
CA GLY A 76 -6.35 18.26 17.79
C GLY A 76 -6.58 19.23 16.60
N TYR A 77 -7.54 20.12 16.73
CA TYR A 77 -7.77 21.12 15.68
C TYR A 77 -7.35 22.50 16.15
N LYS A 78 -6.47 23.16 15.37
CA LYS A 78 -6.14 24.58 15.51
C LYS A 78 -6.01 25.20 14.11
N ALA A 79 -6.90 26.13 13.80
CA ALA A 79 -6.94 26.78 12.50
C ALA A 79 -5.57 27.38 12.11
N GLY A 80 -5.14 27.17 10.88
CA GLY A 80 -3.87 27.64 10.34
C GLY A 80 -2.61 26.94 10.89
N VAL A 81 -2.76 25.98 11.82
CA VAL A 81 -1.62 25.31 12.49
C VAL A 81 -1.66 23.79 12.31
N THR A 82 -2.83 23.19 12.54
CA THR A 82 -2.96 21.72 12.44
C THR A 82 -2.68 21.26 11.01
N PRO A 83 -1.71 20.36 10.81
CA PRO A 83 -1.44 19.84 9.49
C PRO A 83 -2.60 18.95 9.02
N ILE A 84 -2.96 19.07 7.75
CA ILE A 84 -3.96 18.26 7.08
C ILE A 84 -3.28 17.65 5.83
N THR A 85 -3.16 16.34 5.79
CA THR A 85 -2.78 15.61 4.58
C THR A 85 -3.98 15.50 3.68
N THR A 86 -3.97 16.13 2.51
CA THR A 86 -5.06 15.96 1.53
C THR A 86 -4.74 14.85 0.54
N ALA A 87 -3.47 14.59 0.28
CA ALA A 87 -2.99 13.53 -0.59
C ALA A 87 -1.72 12.89 0.00
N GLY A 88 -1.55 11.58 -0.16
CA GLY A 88 -0.38 10.89 0.39
C GLY A 88 -0.11 9.54 -0.29
N THR A 89 1.13 9.09 -0.23
CA THR A 89 1.55 7.78 -0.76
C THR A 89 2.90 7.35 -0.18
N TYR A 90 3.20 6.06 -0.24
CA TYR A 90 4.54 5.55 0.04
C TYR A 90 5.45 5.64 -1.19
N VAL A 91 6.63 6.23 -1.00
CA VAL A 91 7.72 6.24 -1.98
C VAL A 91 8.93 5.52 -1.35
N GLY A 92 9.14 4.29 -1.74
CA GLY A 92 10.09 3.42 -1.02
C GLY A 92 9.60 3.13 0.40
N ASN A 93 10.39 3.55 1.40
CA ASN A 93 10.09 3.35 2.81
C ASN A 93 9.56 4.62 3.52
N GLU A 94 9.34 5.71 2.77
CA GLU A 94 8.89 6.98 3.32
C GLU A 94 7.45 7.26 2.90
N TYR A 95 6.64 7.73 3.84
CA TYR A 95 5.28 8.20 3.54
C TYR A 95 5.33 9.69 3.21
N TYR A 96 5.05 10.02 1.96
CA TYR A 96 4.94 11.39 1.47
C TYR A 96 3.52 11.90 1.60
N ALA A 97 3.38 13.14 2.06
CA ALA A 97 2.11 13.82 2.26
C ALA A 97 2.12 15.20 1.58
N TYR A 98 1.03 15.53 0.92
CA TYR A 98 0.73 16.91 0.54
C TYR A 98 0.08 17.59 1.74
N GLU A 99 0.88 18.38 2.44
CA GLU A 99 0.50 19.04 3.68
C GLU A 99 -0.22 20.35 3.40
N THR A 100 -1.39 20.48 4.00
CA THR A 100 -2.20 21.72 3.97
C THR A 100 -2.55 22.15 5.40
N THR A 101 -3.13 23.31 5.55
CA THR A 101 -3.81 23.71 6.76
C THR A 101 -5.15 24.34 6.41
N LEU A 102 -6.07 24.36 7.35
CA LEU A 102 -7.36 25.03 7.17
C LEU A 102 -7.29 26.44 7.78
N TYR A 103 -7.39 27.47 6.93
CA TYR A 103 -7.45 28.87 7.34
C TYR A 103 -8.74 29.49 6.81
N GLU A 104 -9.55 30.08 7.68
CA GLU A 104 -10.84 30.69 7.32
C GLU A 104 -11.72 29.81 6.41
N ASN A 105 -11.82 28.52 6.74
CA ASN A 105 -12.53 27.48 5.97
C ASN A 105 -11.94 27.19 4.57
N THR A 106 -10.74 27.69 4.25
CA THR A 106 -10.03 27.41 3.02
C THR A 106 -8.80 26.53 3.30
N LEU A 107 -8.63 25.47 2.54
CA LEU A 107 -7.40 24.68 2.59
C LEU A 107 -6.28 25.46 1.92
N MET A 108 -5.17 25.59 2.64
CA MET A 108 -3.97 26.28 2.19
C MET A 108 -2.80 25.30 2.13
N PRO A 109 -2.20 25.07 0.95
CA PRO A 109 -1.01 24.23 0.82
C PRO A 109 0.15 24.79 1.65
N ARG A 110 0.93 23.92 2.25
CA ARG A 110 2.14 24.27 3.01
C ARG A 110 3.40 23.65 2.44
N ALA A 111 3.38 22.34 2.26
CA ALA A 111 4.58 21.61 1.85
C ALA A 111 4.25 20.26 1.22
N ILE A 112 5.20 19.70 0.51
CA ILE A 112 5.32 18.25 0.38
C ILE A 112 6.23 17.79 1.52
N SER A 113 5.70 16.97 2.41
CA SER A 113 6.34 16.54 3.65
C SER A 113 6.52 15.02 3.67
N VAL A 114 7.48 14.53 4.42
CA VAL A 114 7.52 13.12 4.87
C VAL A 114 6.94 13.05 6.26
N VAL A 115 6.05 12.11 6.49
CA VAL A 115 5.46 11.85 7.80
C VAL A 115 6.12 10.61 8.40
N ASP A 116 6.61 10.74 9.62
CA ASP A 116 7.03 9.58 10.40
C ASP A 116 5.79 8.78 10.83
N VAL A 117 5.61 7.61 10.27
CA VAL A 117 4.44 6.77 10.51
C VAL A 117 4.36 6.18 11.93
N ASN A 118 5.42 6.31 12.74
CA ASN A 118 5.44 5.90 14.13
C ASN A 118 5.07 7.02 15.10
N THR A 119 5.36 8.27 14.74
CA THR A 119 5.15 9.45 15.61
C THR A 119 4.10 10.41 15.06
N GLY A 120 3.76 10.33 13.78
CA GLY A 120 2.89 11.27 13.09
C GLY A 120 3.52 12.66 12.91
N GLU A 121 4.84 12.77 12.97
CA GLU A 121 5.53 14.05 12.77
C GLU A 121 5.79 14.34 11.31
N TYR A 122 5.50 15.57 10.88
CA TYR A 122 5.77 16.05 9.53
C TYR A 122 7.15 16.69 9.44
N THR A 123 7.90 16.31 8.42
CA THR A 123 9.15 16.96 8.03
C THR A 123 8.99 17.50 6.61
N ALA A 124 8.94 18.81 6.46
CA ALA A 124 8.81 19.44 5.15
C ALA A 124 10.05 19.13 4.29
N LYS A 125 9.83 18.61 3.10
CA LYS A 125 10.85 18.38 2.08
C LYS A 125 10.87 19.51 1.05
N ARG A 126 9.71 20.07 0.75
CA ARG A 126 9.55 21.24 -0.12
C ARG A 126 8.39 22.09 0.37
N GLU A 127 8.66 23.32 0.72
CA GLU A 127 7.64 24.32 1.03
C GLU A 127 6.91 24.77 -0.27
N ILE A 128 5.62 25.02 -0.15
CA ILE A 128 4.79 25.52 -1.24
C ILE A 128 4.52 26.99 -0.99
N VAL A 129 4.96 27.83 -1.93
CA VAL A 129 4.69 29.26 -1.90
C VAL A 129 3.34 29.49 -2.58
N ASN A 130 2.36 29.93 -1.80
CA ASN A 130 1.04 30.26 -2.33
C ASN A 130 1.08 31.61 -3.05
N SER A 131 0.47 31.66 -4.25
CA SER A 131 0.22 32.91 -4.94
C SER A 131 -0.84 33.71 -4.17
N THR A 132 -0.68 35.03 -4.12
CA THR A 132 -1.69 35.92 -3.57
C THR A 132 -2.80 36.27 -4.58
N THR A 133 -2.61 35.88 -5.85
CA THR A 133 -3.49 36.24 -6.96
C THR A 133 -4.26 35.08 -7.55
N GLU A 134 -3.83 33.83 -7.25
CA GLU A 134 -4.46 32.61 -7.76
C GLU A 134 -5.00 31.77 -6.61
N ALA A 135 -6.07 31.02 -6.89
CA ALA A 135 -6.58 30.04 -5.93
C ALA A 135 -5.50 29.00 -5.61
N PRO A 136 -5.35 28.60 -4.34
CA PRO A 136 -4.36 27.62 -3.96
C PRO A 136 -4.67 26.26 -4.61
N LEU A 137 -3.64 25.63 -5.20
CA LEU A 137 -3.77 24.28 -5.73
C LEU A 137 -3.83 23.28 -4.57
N ILE A 138 -4.91 22.57 -4.45
CA ILE A 138 -5.05 21.45 -3.51
C ILE A 138 -4.95 20.15 -4.29
N LEU A 139 -4.05 19.29 -3.90
CA LEU A 139 -4.01 17.92 -4.41
C LEU A 139 -4.99 17.06 -3.61
N ASP A 140 -5.85 16.37 -4.32
CA ASP A 140 -6.90 15.53 -3.74
C ASP A 140 -6.44 14.10 -3.52
N GLU A 141 -5.44 13.65 -4.31
CA GLU A 141 -4.82 12.34 -4.18
C GLU A 141 -3.39 12.33 -4.72
N MET A 142 -2.56 11.44 -4.20
CA MET A 142 -1.19 11.23 -4.65
C MET A 142 -0.84 9.74 -4.62
N THR A 143 -0.12 9.29 -5.63
CA THR A 143 0.30 7.88 -5.72
C THR A 143 1.68 7.74 -6.38
N TYR A 144 2.39 6.68 -6.04
CA TYR A 144 3.69 6.35 -6.62
C TYR A 144 3.65 5.01 -7.35
N ASP A 145 4.14 5.00 -8.59
CA ASP A 145 4.32 3.76 -9.35
C ASP A 145 5.80 3.31 -9.31
N PRO A 146 6.12 2.21 -8.60
CA PRO A 146 7.50 1.73 -8.50
C PRO A 146 8.08 1.28 -9.84
N LYS A 147 7.26 0.77 -10.76
CA LYS A 147 7.69 0.27 -12.07
C LYS A 147 8.24 1.39 -12.95
N THR A 148 7.53 2.50 -13.02
CA THR A 148 7.96 3.66 -13.81
C THR A 148 8.78 4.64 -12.98
N ASN A 149 8.88 4.43 -11.66
CA ASN A 149 9.58 5.28 -10.71
C ASN A 149 9.06 6.73 -10.70
N ARG A 150 7.74 6.92 -10.80
CA ARG A 150 7.08 8.22 -10.93
C ARG A 150 6.04 8.43 -9.85
N ILE A 151 5.93 9.67 -9.37
CA ILE A 151 4.87 10.10 -8.46
C ILE A 151 3.84 10.89 -9.27
N PHE A 152 2.58 10.54 -9.11
CA PHE A 152 1.45 11.24 -9.72
C PHE A 152 0.56 11.83 -8.65
N ALA A 153 -0.11 12.92 -9.00
CA ALA A 153 -1.11 13.55 -8.14
C ALA A 153 -2.33 13.97 -8.95
N LEU A 154 -3.45 13.99 -8.30
CA LEU A 154 -4.75 14.36 -8.85
C LEU A 154 -5.25 15.63 -8.18
N HIS A 155 -5.80 16.52 -8.98
CA HIS A 155 -6.70 17.57 -8.55
C HIS A 155 -7.99 17.51 -9.37
N TYR A 156 -9.15 17.66 -8.75
CA TYR A 156 -10.41 17.75 -9.47
C TYR A 156 -11.14 19.06 -9.16
N ASP A 157 -11.66 19.66 -10.22
CA ASP A 157 -12.45 20.89 -10.15
C ASP A 157 -13.91 20.58 -10.53
N THR A 158 -14.76 20.58 -9.52
CA THR A 158 -16.20 20.32 -9.69
C THR A 158 -16.90 21.41 -10.48
N SER A 159 -16.42 22.66 -10.39
CA SER A 159 -17.01 23.80 -11.10
C SER A 159 -16.71 23.76 -12.59
N ALA A 160 -15.49 23.35 -12.96
CA ALA A 160 -15.08 23.18 -14.35
C ALA A 160 -15.44 21.80 -14.91
N ASN A 161 -15.86 20.84 -14.09
CA ASN A 161 -16.07 19.44 -14.42
C ASN A 161 -14.81 18.83 -15.09
N LYS A 162 -13.66 19.00 -14.42
CA LYS A 162 -12.35 18.57 -14.92
C LYS A 162 -11.54 17.88 -13.84
N SER A 163 -10.69 16.98 -14.29
CA SER A 163 -9.61 16.43 -13.48
C SER A 163 -8.27 16.79 -14.09
N TYR A 164 -7.31 17.11 -13.24
CA TYR A 164 -5.96 17.48 -13.60
C TYR A 164 -5.00 16.47 -13.02
N LEU A 165 -4.18 15.87 -13.88
CA LEU A 165 -3.15 14.93 -13.49
C LEU A 165 -1.80 15.64 -13.49
N TYR A 166 -1.13 15.59 -12.35
CA TYR A 166 0.21 16.13 -12.16
C TYR A 166 1.22 15.00 -12.01
N GLU A 167 2.43 15.28 -12.38
CA GLU A 167 3.61 14.49 -12.02
C GLU A 167 4.45 15.31 -11.03
N ILE A 168 4.96 14.65 -10.00
CA ILE A 168 5.86 15.25 -9.01
C ILE A 168 7.26 14.75 -9.28
N ASP A 169 8.19 15.64 -9.57
CA ASP A 169 9.60 15.29 -9.73
C ASP A 169 10.16 14.73 -8.42
N ARG A 170 10.78 13.56 -8.46
CA ARG A 170 11.25 12.88 -7.23
C ARG A 170 12.43 13.57 -6.55
N THR A 171 13.15 14.41 -7.25
CA THR A 171 14.34 15.09 -6.73
C THR A 171 14.00 16.48 -6.22
N THR A 172 13.27 17.25 -7.03
CA THR A 172 12.93 18.64 -6.72
C THR A 172 11.58 18.78 -6.03
N LEU A 173 10.74 17.74 -6.09
CA LEU A 173 9.34 17.71 -5.65
C LEU A 173 8.47 18.78 -6.34
N GLU A 174 8.86 19.20 -7.56
CA GLU A 174 8.08 20.12 -8.38
C GLU A 174 6.91 19.43 -9.05
N LEU A 175 5.78 20.14 -9.05
CA LEU A 175 4.56 19.68 -9.72
C LEU A 175 4.59 20.14 -11.17
N SER A 176 4.28 19.21 -12.07
CA SER A 176 4.09 19.48 -13.49
C SER A 176 2.75 18.93 -13.95
N LEU A 177 1.88 19.77 -14.50
CA LEU A 177 0.65 19.32 -15.13
C LEU A 177 0.98 18.44 -16.34
N VAL A 178 0.54 17.18 -16.31
CA VAL A 178 0.83 16.21 -17.40
C VAL A 178 -0.40 15.83 -18.22
N ALA A 179 -1.61 15.97 -17.67
CA ALA A 179 -2.85 15.80 -18.42
C ALA A 179 -4.02 16.58 -17.80
N THR A 180 -4.95 16.99 -18.68
CA THR A 180 -6.25 17.54 -18.31
C THR A 180 -7.33 16.63 -18.91
N LEU A 181 -8.19 16.12 -18.05
CA LEU A 181 -9.32 15.29 -18.43
C LEU A 181 -10.59 16.13 -18.33
N ASN A 182 -11.21 16.40 -19.47
CA ASN A 182 -12.40 17.23 -19.55
C ASN A 182 -13.66 16.38 -19.41
N ASN A 183 -14.69 16.97 -18.80
CA ASN A 183 -16.00 16.34 -18.58
C ASN A 183 -15.96 15.04 -17.76
N VAL A 184 -14.98 14.92 -16.87
CA VAL A 184 -14.85 13.81 -15.93
C VAL A 184 -14.25 14.28 -14.62
N LEU A 185 -14.81 13.78 -13.51
CA LEU A 185 -14.27 13.99 -12.18
C LEU A 185 -13.79 12.62 -11.64
N PHE A 186 -12.49 12.51 -11.48
CA PHE A 186 -11.86 11.45 -10.72
C PHE A 186 -11.69 11.89 -9.28
N TYR A 187 -12.13 11.08 -8.33
CA TYR A 187 -12.09 11.38 -6.91
C TYR A 187 -10.91 10.72 -6.20
N THR A 188 -10.29 9.72 -6.84
CA THR A 188 -9.16 8.98 -6.29
C THR A 188 -8.13 8.71 -7.36
N LEU A 189 -6.90 8.38 -6.93
CA LEU A 189 -5.84 7.94 -7.82
C LEU A 189 -4.96 6.91 -7.11
N ALA A 190 -4.72 5.77 -7.73
CA ALA A 190 -3.78 4.77 -7.27
C ALA A 190 -2.93 4.27 -8.44
N ALA A 191 -1.70 3.85 -8.17
CA ALA A 191 -0.78 3.38 -9.20
C ALA A 191 -0.32 1.95 -8.94
N ASP A 192 -0.31 1.14 -9.98
CA ASP A 192 0.31 -0.17 -9.95
C ASP A 192 0.80 -0.58 -11.33
N ASN A 193 2.00 -1.13 -11.38
CA ASN A 193 2.60 -1.81 -12.53
C ASN A 193 2.51 -1.03 -13.86
N GLY A 194 2.75 0.29 -13.83
CA GLY A 194 2.77 1.16 -15.01
C GLY A 194 1.40 1.68 -15.43
N SER A 195 0.41 1.56 -14.57
CA SER A 195 -0.95 2.04 -14.79
C SER A 195 -1.45 2.86 -13.61
N LEU A 196 -2.29 3.83 -13.90
CA LEU A 196 -3.05 4.56 -12.89
C LEU A 196 -4.49 4.08 -12.89
N TYR A 197 -5.07 4.05 -11.73
CA TYR A 197 -6.46 3.67 -11.49
C TYR A 197 -7.15 4.82 -10.75
N ALA A 198 -8.37 5.12 -11.13
CA ALA A 198 -9.13 6.22 -10.56
C ALA A 198 -10.62 5.86 -10.45
N VAL A 199 -11.26 6.27 -9.37
CA VAL A 199 -12.71 6.15 -9.23
C VAL A 199 -13.37 7.46 -9.68
N ARG A 200 -14.36 7.33 -10.56
CA ARG A 200 -15.19 8.45 -11.02
C ARG A 200 -16.66 8.25 -10.71
N LYS A 201 -17.39 9.35 -10.56
CA LYS A 201 -18.84 9.36 -10.44
C LYS A 201 -19.48 9.23 -11.83
N GLY A 202 -20.51 8.43 -11.95
CA GLY A 202 -21.30 8.27 -13.16
C GLY A 202 -22.78 8.19 -12.82
N GLY A 203 -23.41 9.33 -12.57
CA GLY A 203 -24.77 9.41 -12.05
C GLY A 203 -24.85 8.88 -10.63
N MET A 204 -25.71 7.88 -10.40
CA MET A 204 -25.86 7.24 -9.07
C MET A 204 -24.84 6.12 -8.79
N LYS A 205 -23.91 5.85 -9.70
CA LYS A 205 -22.90 4.79 -9.56
C LYS A 205 -21.50 5.38 -9.63
N SER A 206 -20.53 4.64 -9.14
CA SER A 206 -19.12 4.92 -9.40
C SER A 206 -18.50 3.84 -10.28
N TYR A 207 -17.47 4.21 -10.99
CA TYR A 207 -16.75 3.37 -11.93
C TYR A 207 -15.26 3.41 -11.62
N LEU A 208 -14.61 2.25 -11.66
CA LEU A 208 -13.16 2.19 -11.70
C LEU A 208 -12.71 2.39 -13.13
N SER A 209 -11.79 3.33 -13.34
CA SER A 209 -11.18 3.63 -14.62
C SER A 209 -9.68 3.40 -14.56
N LYS A 210 -9.08 3.07 -15.70
CA LYS A 210 -7.64 2.83 -15.85
C LYS A 210 -7.05 3.79 -16.88
N ILE A 211 -5.86 4.32 -16.58
CA ILE A 211 -5.01 5.15 -17.44
C ILE A 211 -3.67 4.44 -17.55
N GLU A 212 -3.22 4.13 -18.77
CA GLU A 212 -1.87 3.63 -18.99
C GLU A 212 -0.88 4.80 -18.88
N ILE A 213 0.12 4.70 -18.01
CA ILE A 213 1.12 5.78 -17.82
C ILE A 213 1.85 6.09 -19.12
N SER A 214 2.06 5.08 -19.98
CA SER A 214 2.67 5.24 -21.28
C SER A 214 1.82 6.05 -22.29
N SER A 215 0.51 6.20 -22.06
CA SER A 215 -0.39 6.99 -22.91
C SER A 215 -0.37 8.49 -22.61
N ILE A 216 0.28 8.90 -21.52
CA ILE A 216 0.32 10.31 -21.11
C ILE A 216 1.19 11.11 -22.08
N ASN A 217 0.55 12.02 -22.80
CA ASN A 217 1.23 12.96 -23.66
C ASN A 217 1.49 14.28 -22.92
N LYS A 218 2.70 14.42 -22.37
CA LYS A 218 3.08 15.60 -21.58
C LYS A 218 3.08 16.91 -22.38
N THR A 219 3.32 16.84 -23.69
CA THR A 219 3.32 18.03 -24.57
C THR A 219 1.90 18.51 -24.85
N ALA A 220 1.02 17.60 -25.24
CA ALA A 220 -0.39 17.90 -25.48
C ALA A 220 -1.19 18.03 -24.19
N LYS A 221 -0.64 17.59 -23.04
CA LYS A 221 -1.30 17.52 -21.73
C LYS A 221 -2.60 16.73 -21.76
N THR A 222 -2.52 15.54 -22.37
CA THR A 222 -3.65 14.63 -22.54
C THR A 222 -3.28 13.22 -22.11
N CYS A 223 -4.27 12.44 -21.70
CA CYS A 223 -4.19 10.99 -21.57
C CYS A 223 -5.55 10.39 -21.88
N GLU A 224 -5.54 9.11 -22.18
CA GLU A 224 -6.76 8.33 -22.39
C GLU A 224 -7.06 7.49 -21.14
N TYR A 225 -8.32 7.32 -20.82
CA TYR A 225 -8.76 6.41 -19.78
C TYR A 225 -9.83 5.45 -20.31
N LYS A 226 -9.93 4.31 -19.66
CA LYS A 226 -10.93 3.30 -19.94
C LYS A 226 -11.64 2.88 -18.66
N ASP A 227 -12.96 2.90 -18.66
CA ASP A 227 -13.74 2.30 -17.58
C ASP A 227 -13.58 0.78 -17.59
N LEU A 228 -13.27 0.22 -16.44
CA LEU A 228 -13.16 -1.22 -16.23
C LEU A 228 -14.52 -1.80 -15.83
N GLY A 229 -15.29 -1.08 -15.02
CA GLY A 229 -16.62 -1.45 -14.60
C GLY A 229 -17.15 -0.67 -13.42
N SER A 230 -18.41 -0.95 -13.04
CA SER A 230 -19.05 -0.32 -11.89
C SER A 230 -18.56 -0.95 -10.59
N THR A 231 -18.25 -0.09 -9.62
CA THR A 231 -17.88 -0.53 -8.27
C THR A 231 -19.10 -0.94 -7.44
N ASN A 232 -20.31 -0.59 -7.89
CA ASN A 232 -21.56 -0.72 -7.12
C ASN A 232 -21.57 0.00 -5.76
N VAL A 233 -20.70 1.00 -5.60
CA VAL A 233 -20.68 1.90 -4.45
C VAL A 233 -21.23 3.27 -4.87
N TYR A 234 -22.16 3.81 -4.10
CA TYR A 234 -22.73 5.14 -4.34
C TYR A 234 -21.78 6.18 -3.74
N LEU A 235 -21.04 6.86 -4.59
CA LEU A 235 -20.02 7.83 -4.19
C LEU A 235 -20.67 9.10 -3.62
N GLY A 236 -20.24 9.52 -2.43
CA GLY A 236 -20.48 10.84 -1.89
C GLY A 236 -19.60 11.91 -2.57
N ASP A 237 -19.90 13.18 -2.31
CA ASP A 237 -19.12 14.32 -2.81
C ASP A 237 -18.03 14.75 -1.80
N TYR A 238 -17.59 13.82 -0.98
CA TYR A 238 -16.57 14.00 0.06
C TYR A 238 -15.22 13.50 -0.42
N SER A 239 -14.16 13.85 0.31
CA SER A 239 -12.81 13.36 0.04
C SER A 239 -12.76 11.84 0.07
N GLN A 240 -12.15 11.26 -0.93
CA GLN A 240 -11.95 9.83 -1.10
C GLN A 240 -10.45 9.57 -1.17
N THR A 241 -10.00 8.40 -0.82
CA THR A 241 -8.60 8.01 -1.02
C THR A 241 -8.47 6.54 -1.38
N MET A 242 -7.52 6.22 -2.25
CA MET A 242 -7.35 4.88 -2.79
C MET A 242 -5.86 4.58 -2.98
N GLU A 243 -5.43 3.39 -2.61
CA GLU A 243 -4.04 2.99 -2.83
C GLU A 243 -3.94 1.48 -3.10
N PHE A 244 -2.93 1.09 -3.86
CA PHE A 244 -2.55 -0.31 -3.98
C PHE A 244 -1.68 -0.75 -2.81
N ASP A 245 -1.99 -1.90 -2.25
CA ASP A 245 -0.95 -2.71 -1.66
C ASP A 245 -0.09 -3.27 -2.81
N LYS A 246 1.01 -2.61 -3.06
CA LYS A 246 1.92 -2.94 -4.17
C LYS A 246 2.70 -4.25 -3.94
N THR A 247 2.61 -4.82 -2.75
CA THR A 247 3.14 -6.15 -2.44
C THR A 247 2.22 -7.25 -2.96
N THR A 248 0.91 -7.05 -2.83
CA THR A 248 -0.12 -8.03 -3.17
C THR A 248 -0.93 -7.68 -4.42
N HIS A 249 -0.74 -6.48 -4.98
CA HIS A 249 -1.52 -5.91 -6.08
C HIS A 249 -3.03 -5.81 -5.79
N ARG A 250 -3.39 -5.70 -4.50
CA ARG A 250 -4.77 -5.49 -4.07
C ARG A 250 -5.06 -3.99 -4.02
N LEU A 251 -6.21 -3.60 -4.54
CA LEU A 251 -6.64 -2.21 -4.61
C LEU A 251 -7.61 -1.91 -3.49
N TRP A 252 -7.23 -1.02 -2.59
CA TRP A 252 -8.00 -0.59 -1.45
C TRP A 252 -8.49 0.83 -1.62
N TRP A 253 -9.76 1.05 -1.35
CA TRP A 253 -10.43 2.34 -1.45
C TRP A 253 -11.17 2.65 -0.15
N MET A 254 -10.82 3.75 0.46
CA MET A 254 -11.60 4.32 1.56
C MET A 254 -12.71 5.17 0.97
N ALA A 255 -13.86 4.57 0.82
CA ALA A 255 -15.02 5.15 0.20
C ALA A 255 -15.89 5.88 1.22
N GLN A 256 -16.26 7.11 0.94
CA GLN A 256 -17.35 7.76 1.63
C GLN A 256 -18.56 7.84 0.70
N THR A 257 -19.67 7.30 1.15
CA THR A 257 -20.88 7.16 0.37
C THR A 257 -21.81 8.36 0.56
N SER A 258 -22.79 8.50 -0.33
CA SER A 258 -23.71 9.65 -0.34
C SER A 258 -24.62 9.74 0.90
N ASP A 259 -24.72 8.68 1.69
CA ASP A 259 -25.42 8.63 2.98
C ASP A 259 -24.52 9.00 4.18
N GLY A 260 -23.27 9.41 3.92
CA GLY A 260 -22.31 9.82 4.94
C GLY A 260 -21.55 8.65 5.59
N ASN A 261 -21.77 7.41 5.13
CA ASN A 261 -21.08 6.25 5.67
C ASN A 261 -19.71 6.06 5.02
N ALA A 262 -18.73 5.66 5.82
CA ALA A 262 -17.40 5.29 5.34
C ALA A 262 -17.21 3.78 5.29
N TYR A 263 -16.57 3.32 4.23
CA TYR A 263 -16.27 1.90 4.00
C TYR A 263 -14.84 1.72 3.51
N LEU A 264 -14.17 0.71 4.02
CA LEU A 264 -12.99 0.16 3.36
C LEU A 264 -13.46 -0.84 2.30
N VAL A 265 -13.13 -0.55 1.05
CA VAL A 265 -13.54 -1.33 -0.12
C VAL A 265 -12.33 -1.93 -0.80
N GLU A 266 -12.37 -3.22 -1.08
CA GLU A 266 -11.42 -3.85 -1.99
C GLU A 266 -12.06 -3.95 -3.38
N LEU A 267 -11.34 -3.46 -4.38
CA LEU A 267 -11.77 -3.48 -5.78
C LEU A 267 -10.95 -4.50 -6.58
N ASP A 268 -11.60 -5.19 -7.50
CA ASP A 268 -10.92 -5.96 -8.55
C ASP A 268 -10.34 -4.99 -9.58
N PRO A 269 -9.02 -4.86 -9.70
CA PRO A 269 -8.40 -3.92 -10.65
C PRO A 269 -8.56 -4.32 -12.12
N LYS A 270 -9.15 -5.48 -12.42
CA LYS A 270 -9.44 -5.93 -13.78
C LYS A 270 -10.85 -5.56 -14.24
N THR A 271 -11.80 -5.60 -13.32
CA THR A 271 -13.23 -5.45 -13.64
C THR A 271 -13.90 -4.27 -12.96
N GLY A 272 -13.23 -3.64 -11.98
CA GLY A 272 -13.82 -2.58 -11.16
C GLY A 272 -14.83 -3.07 -10.12
N ALA A 273 -15.11 -4.36 -10.06
CA ALA A 273 -16.08 -4.89 -9.11
C ALA A 273 -15.60 -4.81 -7.67
N THR A 274 -16.50 -4.55 -6.75
CA THR A 274 -16.24 -4.65 -5.31
C THR A 274 -16.08 -6.12 -4.91
N LEU A 275 -14.92 -6.47 -4.38
CA LEU A 275 -14.60 -7.80 -3.84
C LEU A 275 -14.96 -7.89 -2.35
N LYS A 276 -14.68 -6.82 -1.61
CA LYS A 276 -14.96 -6.71 -0.18
C LYS A 276 -15.42 -5.29 0.15
N LYS A 277 -16.34 -5.15 1.10
CA LYS A 277 -16.83 -3.86 1.59
C LYS A 277 -17.08 -3.96 3.09
N GLU A 278 -16.27 -3.27 3.88
CA GLU A 278 -16.36 -3.27 5.35
C GLU A 278 -16.75 -1.88 5.83
N PHE A 279 -17.79 -1.81 6.66
CA PHE A 279 -18.20 -0.55 7.27
C PHE A 279 -17.15 -0.08 8.27
N MET A 280 -16.76 1.18 8.20
CA MET A 280 -15.78 1.78 9.10
C MET A 280 -16.45 2.63 10.18
N ASP A 281 -17.11 3.70 9.79
CA ASP A 281 -17.83 4.60 10.69
C ASP A 281 -18.70 5.59 9.87
N ASN A 282 -19.55 6.33 10.56
CA ASN A 282 -20.30 7.44 9.99
C ASN A 282 -19.43 8.70 9.92
N GLU A 283 -19.55 9.46 8.83
CA GLU A 283 -18.89 10.77 8.64
C GLU A 283 -17.35 10.72 8.72
N MET A 284 -16.75 9.54 8.79
CA MET A 284 -15.32 9.34 8.79
C MET A 284 -14.74 9.59 7.40
N GLN A 285 -13.69 10.39 7.32
CA GLN A 285 -12.91 10.59 6.11
C GLN A 285 -11.46 10.20 6.39
N LEU A 286 -10.92 9.29 5.59
CA LEU A 286 -9.49 9.08 5.53
C LEU A 286 -8.94 9.86 4.34
N LEU A 287 -7.83 10.54 4.55
CA LEU A 287 -7.15 11.36 3.56
C LEU A 287 -5.73 10.83 3.37
N GLY A 288 -5.28 10.82 2.13
CA GLY A 288 -3.91 10.44 1.79
C GLY A 288 -3.58 9.02 2.26
N MET A 289 -4.33 8.03 1.81
CA MET A 289 -4.05 6.64 2.18
C MET A 289 -2.68 6.21 1.69
N GLY A 290 -1.89 5.63 2.57
CA GLY A 290 -0.62 5.03 2.23
C GLY A 290 -0.51 3.61 2.76
N ILE A 291 -0.02 2.71 1.92
CA ILE A 291 0.20 1.31 2.26
C ILE A 291 1.70 1.01 2.09
N PRO A 292 2.43 0.66 3.16
CA PRO A 292 3.80 0.20 3.03
C PRO A 292 3.87 -1.04 2.14
N TYR A 293 4.87 -1.10 1.30
CA TYR A 293 5.02 -2.22 0.36
C TYR A 293 6.47 -2.67 0.24
N GLN A 294 6.64 -3.91 -0.18
CA GLN A 294 7.93 -4.41 -0.62
C GLN A 294 7.89 -4.52 -2.15
N TYR A 295 8.58 -3.62 -2.84
CA TYR A 295 8.67 -3.71 -4.29
C TYR A 295 9.47 -4.95 -4.70
N VAL A 296 8.87 -5.74 -5.57
CA VAL A 296 9.47 -6.94 -6.17
C VAL A 296 9.57 -6.70 -7.67
N ALA A 297 10.78 -6.76 -8.22
CA ALA A 297 11.01 -6.50 -9.65
C ALA A 297 10.25 -7.53 -10.52
N ASP A 298 9.77 -7.08 -11.68
CA ASP A 298 9.19 -7.97 -12.69
C ASP A 298 10.15 -9.12 -13.00
N GLY A 299 9.64 -10.34 -12.95
CA GLY A 299 10.43 -11.55 -13.18
C GLY A 299 11.14 -12.11 -11.94
N ALA A 300 11.10 -11.44 -10.80
CA ALA A 300 11.62 -12.00 -9.56
C ALA A 300 10.95 -13.35 -9.23
N PRO A 301 11.67 -14.30 -8.62
CA PRO A 301 11.10 -15.58 -8.23
C PRO A 301 9.93 -15.40 -7.24
N SER A 302 8.91 -16.24 -7.34
CA SER A 302 7.90 -16.38 -6.30
C SER A 302 8.53 -16.92 -5.01
N TYR A 303 7.80 -16.89 -3.92
CA TYR A 303 8.29 -17.42 -2.65
C TYR A 303 8.50 -18.95 -2.71
N PRO A 304 9.53 -19.47 -2.01
CA PRO A 304 9.69 -20.90 -1.77
C PRO A 304 8.44 -21.46 -1.08
N ARG A 305 7.98 -22.64 -1.49
CA ARG A 305 6.75 -23.25 -0.99
C ARG A 305 7.00 -24.34 0.03
N GLY A 306 5.98 -24.65 0.82
CA GLY A 306 6.00 -25.79 1.73
C GLY A 306 7.11 -25.71 2.78
N PHE A 307 7.49 -24.49 3.18
CA PHE A 307 8.52 -24.30 4.18
C PHE A 307 8.11 -24.95 5.51
N LYS A 308 9.03 -25.74 6.04
CA LYS A 308 8.90 -26.37 7.36
C LYS A 308 10.21 -26.23 8.10
N ALA A 309 10.13 -26.03 9.40
CA ALA A 309 11.26 -26.09 10.32
C ALA A 309 10.89 -27.00 11.48
N VAL A 310 11.67 -28.04 11.71
CA VAL A 310 11.40 -29.06 12.72
C VAL A 310 12.62 -29.18 13.62
N ALA A 311 12.45 -28.93 14.92
CA ALA A 311 13.50 -29.15 15.91
C ALA A 311 13.79 -30.65 16.12
N ASP A 312 15.01 -30.96 16.49
CA ASP A 312 15.38 -32.34 16.85
C ASP A 312 14.56 -32.87 18.03
N ALA A 313 13.87 -33.99 17.81
CA ALA A 313 12.98 -34.57 18.83
C ALA A 313 13.72 -35.11 20.05
N LYS A 314 15.02 -35.34 19.95
CA LYS A 314 15.88 -35.89 21.02
C LYS A 314 16.63 -34.79 21.79
N GLY A 315 16.38 -33.52 21.44
CA GLY A 315 16.94 -32.36 22.13
C GLY A 315 18.34 -31.96 21.66
N ALA A 316 18.81 -32.43 20.53
CA ALA A 316 20.02 -31.90 19.91
C ALA A 316 19.75 -30.42 19.46
N LEU A 317 20.80 -29.57 19.52
CA LEU A 317 20.73 -28.21 19.03
C LEU A 317 20.74 -28.22 17.50
N SER A 318 19.65 -28.67 16.90
CA SER A 318 19.48 -28.70 15.45
C SER A 318 18.02 -28.50 15.03
N ALA A 319 17.84 -27.94 13.86
CA ALA A 319 16.56 -27.77 13.19
C ALA A 319 16.66 -28.23 11.75
N GLN A 320 15.79 -29.14 11.34
CA GLN A 320 15.68 -29.57 9.96
C GLN A 320 14.71 -28.64 9.24
N LEU A 321 15.21 -27.95 8.21
CA LEU A 321 14.43 -27.08 7.35
C LEU A 321 14.20 -27.77 6.01
N SER A 322 13.00 -27.61 5.46
CA SER A 322 12.68 -28.09 4.13
C SER A 322 11.75 -27.11 3.42
N TRP A 323 11.91 -27.01 2.10
CA TRP A 323 11.08 -26.16 1.24
C TRP A 323 11.14 -26.65 -0.20
N THR A 324 10.29 -26.09 -1.04
CA THR A 324 10.34 -26.28 -2.48
C THR A 324 10.77 -24.99 -3.15
N THR A 325 11.74 -25.04 -4.06
CA THR A 325 12.19 -23.86 -4.82
C THR A 325 11.04 -23.27 -5.64
N PRO A 326 11.06 -21.96 -5.93
CA PRO A 326 10.08 -21.34 -6.82
C PRO A 326 10.03 -22.02 -8.19
N SER A 327 8.84 -22.15 -8.76
CA SER A 327 8.61 -22.67 -10.11
C SER A 327 8.08 -21.62 -11.09
N VAL A 328 7.69 -20.46 -10.57
CA VAL A 328 7.17 -19.34 -11.35
C VAL A 328 7.74 -18.04 -10.76
N ASN A 329 7.68 -16.97 -11.52
CA ASN A 329 7.93 -15.65 -10.96
C ASN A 329 6.76 -15.22 -10.06
N TYR A 330 6.92 -14.09 -9.36
CA TYR A 330 5.87 -13.65 -8.43
C TYR A 330 4.59 -13.21 -9.16
N LEU A 331 4.65 -12.93 -10.48
CA LEU A 331 3.51 -12.70 -11.36
C LEU A 331 2.86 -14.00 -11.88
N GLY A 332 3.32 -15.17 -11.45
CA GLY A 332 2.79 -16.47 -11.90
C GLY A 332 3.23 -16.91 -13.31
N ALA A 333 4.05 -16.10 -13.98
CA ALA A 333 4.62 -16.47 -15.28
C ALA A 333 5.86 -17.36 -15.12
N ALA A 334 6.35 -17.91 -16.21
CA ALA A 334 7.56 -18.72 -16.24
C ALA A 334 8.74 -17.97 -15.60
N LEU A 335 9.43 -18.64 -14.69
CA LEU A 335 10.59 -18.09 -14.02
C LEU A 335 11.83 -18.21 -14.90
N THR A 336 12.54 -17.10 -15.06
CA THR A 336 13.82 -17.04 -15.77
C THR A 336 14.91 -16.56 -14.81
N GLY A 337 16.06 -17.21 -14.80
CA GLY A 337 17.22 -16.71 -14.06
C GLY A 337 17.22 -16.98 -12.54
N PHE A 338 16.58 -18.02 -12.07
CA PHE A 338 16.64 -18.42 -10.66
C PHE A 338 18.05 -18.92 -10.29
N THR A 339 18.61 -18.39 -9.20
CA THR A 339 20.00 -18.64 -8.77
C THR A 339 20.10 -19.42 -7.46
N GLY A 340 19.00 -19.69 -6.77
CA GLY A 340 18.95 -20.42 -5.51
C GLY A 340 18.12 -19.73 -4.45
N THR A 341 18.16 -20.27 -3.24
CA THR A 341 17.44 -19.72 -2.06
C THR A 341 18.41 -19.41 -0.94
N LYS A 342 18.04 -18.44 -0.10
CA LYS A 342 18.79 -18.04 1.09
C LYS A 342 17.97 -18.31 2.34
N VAL A 343 18.62 -18.86 3.37
CA VAL A 343 18.00 -19.08 4.67
C VAL A 343 18.56 -18.09 5.68
N TYR A 344 17.66 -17.40 6.36
CA TYR A 344 18.00 -16.49 7.45
C TYR A 344 17.49 -17.07 8.76
N ARG A 345 18.27 -16.90 9.83
CA ARG A 345 17.90 -17.17 11.22
C ARG A 345 18.00 -15.89 12.01
N ASN A 346 16.92 -15.46 12.62
CA ASN A 346 16.84 -14.16 13.32
C ASN A 346 17.40 -12.99 12.47
N ASN A 347 17.03 -12.95 11.19
CA ASN A 347 17.48 -11.99 10.16
C ASN A 347 18.98 -12.11 9.76
N GLN A 348 19.74 -13.06 10.29
CA GLN A 348 21.11 -13.33 9.86
C GLN A 348 21.11 -14.42 8.80
N LEU A 349 21.83 -14.21 7.69
CA LEU A 349 22.03 -15.22 6.66
C LEU A 349 22.85 -16.39 7.24
N VAL A 350 22.29 -17.59 7.23
CA VAL A 350 22.93 -18.81 7.78
C VAL A 350 23.18 -19.87 6.72
N TYR A 351 22.50 -19.81 5.58
CA TYR A 351 22.69 -20.76 4.50
C TYR A 351 22.29 -20.16 3.14
N THR A 352 23.04 -20.55 2.10
CA THR A 352 22.69 -20.26 0.71
C THR A 352 22.64 -21.58 -0.06
N SER A 353 21.47 -21.91 -0.59
CA SER A 353 21.29 -23.04 -1.48
C SER A 353 21.65 -22.63 -2.90
N THR A 354 22.43 -23.44 -3.59
CA THR A 354 22.75 -23.29 -5.02
C THR A 354 21.86 -24.15 -5.91
N GLU A 355 20.80 -24.73 -5.36
CA GLU A 355 19.83 -25.49 -6.14
C GLU A 355 19.04 -24.51 -7.02
N THR A 356 19.20 -24.62 -8.33
CA THR A 356 18.59 -23.75 -9.35
C THR A 356 17.42 -24.41 -10.09
N THR A 357 17.17 -25.70 -9.81
CA THR A 357 16.04 -26.42 -10.41
C THR A 357 14.73 -25.90 -9.83
N GLN A 358 13.84 -25.47 -10.69
CA GLN A 358 12.54 -24.93 -10.30
C GLN A 358 11.61 -26.05 -9.79
N GLY A 359 10.84 -25.74 -8.73
CA GLY A 359 9.92 -26.71 -8.12
C GLY A 359 10.62 -27.88 -7.41
N LYS A 360 11.90 -27.78 -7.13
CA LYS A 360 12.70 -28.82 -6.48
C LYS A 360 12.57 -28.77 -4.97
N ALA A 361 12.35 -29.91 -4.33
CA ALA A 361 12.43 -30.02 -2.89
C ALA A 361 13.89 -29.91 -2.40
N VAL A 362 14.09 -29.06 -1.42
CA VAL A 362 15.37 -28.77 -0.77
C VAL A 362 15.22 -29.03 0.73
N ALA A 363 16.27 -29.58 1.34
CA ALA A 363 16.35 -29.70 2.79
C ALA A 363 17.74 -29.30 3.28
N TRP A 364 17.77 -28.69 4.44
CA TRP A 364 19.03 -28.31 5.11
C TRP A 364 18.83 -28.35 6.63
N THR A 365 19.91 -28.69 7.35
CA THR A 365 19.89 -28.79 8.80
C THR A 365 20.72 -27.66 9.40
N ASP A 366 20.07 -26.79 10.15
CA ASP A 366 20.74 -25.77 10.96
C ASP A 366 21.23 -26.36 12.28
N LYS A 367 22.37 -25.89 12.77
CA LYS A 367 22.97 -26.26 14.07
C LYS A 367 23.31 -24.99 14.84
N PRO A 368 22.32 -24.34 15.51
CA PRO A 368 22.61 -23.17 16.34
C PRO A 368 23.57 -23.53 17.49
N ALA A 369 24.40 -22.57 17.88
CA ALA A 369 25.38 -22.77 18.95
C ALA A 369 24.76 -22.83 20.36
N THR A 370 23.59 -22.23 20.51
CA THR A 370 22.87 -22.13 21.81
C THR A 370 21.45 -22.62 21.68
N ASP A 371 20.86 -23.02 22.78
CA ASP A 371 19.43 -23.20 22.87
C ASP A 371 18.71 -21.84 22.86
N GLY A 372 17.45 -21.83 22.38
CA GLY A 372 16.66 -20.61 22.32
C GLY A 372 15.52 -20.70 21.30
N TYR A 373 14.83 -19.60 21.16
CA TYR A 373 13.81 -19.40 20.17
C TYR A 373 14.41 -18.79 18.90
N TYR A 374 14.22 -19.44 17.77
CA TYR A 374 14.75 -19.01 16.47
C TYR A 374 13.64 -18.82 15.45
N ILE A 375 13.73 -17.74 14.70
CA ILE A 375 12.86 -17.42 13.58
C ILE A 375 13.63 -17.71 12.29
N TYR A 376 13.08 -18.57 11.43
CA TYR A 376 13.65 -18.87 10.13
C TYR A 376 12.84 -18.26 9.00
N LYS A 377 13.57 -17.75 8.01
CA LYS A 377 13.01 -17.20 6.77
C LYS A 377 13.78 -17.81 5.59
N VAL A 378 13.07 -18.25 4.55
CA VAL A 378 13.65 -18.67 3.27
C VAL A 378 13.19 -17.68 2.19
N VAL A 379 14.14 -17.15 1.42
CA VAL A 379 13.91 -16.20 0.33
C VAL A 379 14.59 -16.69 -0.94
#